data_f0ff21f97ae161b0e277188dd59957c6
#
_entry.id   f0ff21f97ae161b0e277188dd59957c6
#
_cell.length_a   1.000
_cell.length_b   1.000
_cell.length_c   1.000
_cell.angle_alpha   90.00
_cell.angle_beta   90.00
_cell.angle_gamma   90.00
#
_symmetry.space_group_name_H-M   'P 1'
#
loop_
_entity.id
_entity.type
_entity.pdbx_description
1 polymer ?
#
loop_
_entity_poly.entity_id
_entity_poly.type
_entity_poly.pdbx_seq_one_letter_code
_entity_poly.pdbx_strand_id
1 'polypeptide(L)' 'MDKHSRFEKARIIGSRALQISMGAPVLIDVPEDTIDPVLIAQMEYDQEVIPITVIDREKK' A
#
# COMPACT_ATOMS: atom_id res chain seq x y z
N MET A 1 0.38 -12.96 10.00
CA MET A 1 -0.69 -13.38 9.27
C MET A 1 -1.50 -12.26 8.74
N ASP A 2 -1.89 -12.32 7.55
CA ASP A 2 -2.64 -11.26 6.94
C ASP A 2 -4.04 -11.24 7.43
N LYS A 3 -4.58 -10.07 7.68
CA LYS A 3 -5.92 -9.92 8.03
C LYS A 3 -6.77 -9.79 6.83
N HIS A 4 -6.22 -9.77 5.65
CA HIS A 4 -6.96 -9.54 4.42
C HIS A 4 -6.81 -10.74 3.50
N SER A 5 -7.79 -10.94 2.66
CA SER A 5 -7.69 -11.97 1.66
C SER A 5 -6.64 -11.60 0.62
N ARG A 6 -6.25 -12.53 -0.24
CA ARG A 6 -5.33 -12.22 -1.27
C ARG A 6 -5.81 -11.11 -2.13
N PHE A 7 -7.10 -11.08 -2.44
CA PHE A 7 -7.62 -10.02 -3.28
C PHE A 7 -7.59 -8.69 -2.58
N GLU A 8 -7.89 -8.68 -1.30
CA GLU A 8 -7.86 -7.42 -0.56
C GLU A 8 -6.44 -6.90 -0.45
N LYS A 9 -5.49 -7.78 -0.20
CA LYS A 9 -4.11 -7.35 -0.10
C LYS A 9 -3.66 -6.75 -1.43
N ALA A 10 -3.98 -7.40 -2.55
CA ALA A 10 -3.57 -6.89 -3.85
C ALA A 10 -4.19 -5.53 -4.12
N ARG A 11 -5.44 -5.34 -3.72
CA ARG A 11 -6.10 -4.05 -3.94
C ARG A 11 -5.48 -2.95 -3.10
N ILE A 12 -5.15 -3.26 -1.86
CA ILE A 12 -4.54 -2.28 -1.00
C ILE A 12 -3.17 -1.87 -1.54
N ILE A 13 -2.37 -2.84 -1.92
CA ILE A 13 -1.04 -2.54 -2.43
C ILE A 13 -1.15 -1.79 -3.76
N GLY A 14 -2.08 -2.19 -4.62
CA GLY A 14 -2.25 -1.52 -5.90
C GLY A 14 -2.71 -0.07 -5.73
N SER A 15 -3.64 0.18 -4.85
CA SER A 15 -4.10 1.53 -4.59
C SER A 15 -2.99 2.39 -4.02
N ARG A 16 -2.23 1.82 -3.10
CA ARG A 16 -1.15 2.58 -2.50
C ARG A 16 -0.05 2.86 -3.52
N ALA A 17 0.26 1.89 -4.37
CA ALA A 17 1.26 2.08 -5.40
C ALA A 17 0.86 3.20 -6.34
N LEU A 18 -0.41 3.28 -6.67
CA LEU A 18 -0.90 4.34 -7.52
C LEU A 18 -0.71 5.68 -6.83
N GLN A 19 -1.04 5.77 -5.56
CA GLN A 19 -0.87 7.01 -4.83
C GLN A 19 0.59 7.43 -4.81
N ILE A 20 1.49 6.49 -4.58
CA ILE A 20 2.91 6.81 -4.55
C ILE A 20 3.37 7.29 -5.93
N SER A 21 2.90 6.68 -6.98
CA SER A 21 3.32 7.09 -8.31
C SER A 21 2.77 8.46 -8.67
N MET A 22 1.73 8.89 -7.98
CA MET A 22 1.16 10.22 -8.20
C MET A 22 1.72 11.26 -7.25
N GLY A 23 2.71 10.90 -6.48
CA GLY A 23 3.39 11.89 -5.63
C GLY A 23 3.07 11.84 -4.16
N ALA A 24 2.32 10.85 -3.71
CA ALA A 24 2.03 10.77 -2.28
C ALA A 24 3.31 10.48 -1.50
N PRO A 25 3.43 11.00 -0.30
CA PRO A 25 4.63 10.77 0.49
C PRO A 25 4.72 9.31 0.89
N VAL A 26 5.95 8.79 0.93
CA VAL A 26 6.19 7.44 1.35
C VAL A 26 6.25 7.41 2.86
N LEU A 27 5.64 6.41 3.47
CA LEU A 27 5.48 6.36 4.91
C LEU A 27 6.61 5.62 5.63
N ILE A 28 7.54 5.06 4.91
CA ILE A 28 8.65 4.33 5.51
C ILE A 28 9.94 4.72 4.82
N ASP A 29 11.04 4.31 5.39
CA ASP A 29 12.32 4.57 4.78
C ASP A 29 12.56 3.53 3.72
N VAL A 30 12.93 3.94 2.54
CA VAL A 30 13.11 3.07 1.42
C VAL A 30 14.50 3.31 0.85
N PRO A 31 15.21 2.27 0.43
CA PRO A 31 16.53 2.45 -0.19
C PRO A 31 16.40 3.33 -1.42
N GLU A 32 17.39 4.16 -1.65
CA GLU A 32 17.35 5.08 -2.73
C GLU A 32 17.21 4.42 -4.08
N ASP A 33 17.68 3.20 -4.24
CA ASP A 33 17.58 2.55 -5.52
C ASP A 33 16.26 1.81 -5.67
N THR A 34 15.34 1.87 -4.70
CA THR A 34 14.05 1.24 -4.83
C THR A 34 13.09 2.27 -5.36
N ILE A 35 12.79 2.22 -6.63
CA ILE A 35 11.92 3.22 -7.23
C ILE A 35 10.60 2.64 -7.69
N ASP A 36 10.38 1.35 -7.57
CA ASP A 36 9.15 0.75 -8.02
C ASP A 36 8.05 1.00 -7.00
N PRO A 37 6.99 1.73 -7.35
CA PRO A 37 5.94 2.03 -6.39
C PRO A 37 5.26 0.79 -5.83
N VAL A 38 5.20 -0.29 -6.60
CA VAL A 38 4.58 -1.50 -6.11
C VAL A 38 5.42 -2.12 -5.02
N LEU A 39 6.73 -2.12 -5.16
CA LEU A 39 7.60 -2.64 -4.13
C LEU A 39 7.51 -1.79 -2.88
N ILE A 40 7.47 -0.49 -3.03
CA ILE A 40 7.36 0.41 -1.89
C ILE A 40 6.04 0.17 -1.18
N ALA A 41 4.96 0.03 -1.93
CA ALA A 41 3.65 -0.20 -1.34
C ALA A 41 3.63 -1.54 -0.61
N GLN A 42 4.29 -2.55 -1.15
CA GLN A 42 4.32 -3.82 -0.50
C GLN A 42 5.10 -3.76 0.80
N MET A 43 6.18 -2.99 0.84
CA MET A 43 6.94 -2.81 2.07
C MET A 43 6.09 -2.08 3.11
N GLU A 44 5.32 -1.09 2.67
CA GLU A 44 4.45 -0.39 3.59
C GLU A 44 3.36 -1.31 4.12
N TYR A 45 2.83 -2.17 3.28
CA TYR A 45 1.81 -3.10 3.72
C TYR A 45 2.39 -4.06 4.76
N ASP A 46 3.58 -4.54 4.55
CA ASP A 46 4.21 -5.46 5.49
C ASP A 46 4.47 -4.80 6.83
N GLN A 47 4.68 -3.51 6.86
CA GLN A 47 4.90 -2.79 8.10
C GLN A 47 3.60 -2.25 8.68
N GLU A 48 2.49 -2.55 8.02
CA GLU A 48 1.16 -2.17 8.52
C GLU A 48 0.97 -0.69 8.72
N VAL A 49 1.56 0.11 7.84
CA VAL A 49 1.43 1.56 7.94
C VAL A 49 0.44 2.12 6.94
N ILE A 50 -0.08 1.31 6.02
CA ILE A 50 -0.99 1.83 5.02
C ILE A 50 -2.34 2.04 5.64
N PRO A 51 -2.93 3.23 5.46
CA PRO A 51 -4.27 3.46 5.96
C PRO A 51 -5.26 2.60 5.19
N ILE A 52 -6.12 1.89 5.88
CA ILE A 52 -7.04 1.00 5.23
C ILE A 52 -8.45 1.49 5.24
N THR A 53 -8.64 2.73 5.56
CA THR A 53 -9.96 3.30 5.62
C THR A 53 -10.66 3.25 4.29
N VAL A 54 -9.93 3.21 3.23
CA VAL A 54 -10.51 3.24 1.92
C VAL A 54 -11.40 2.04 1.70
N ILE A 55 -11.25 0.96 2.41
CA ILE A 55 -12.02 -0.17 2.19
C ILE A 55 -13.39 -0.09 2.75
N ASP A 56 -13.58 0.68 3.77
CA ASP A 56 -14.86 0.82 4.37
C ASP A 56 -15.88 1.40 3.49
N ARG A 57 -15.54 2.14 2.51
CA ARG A 57 -16.50 2.76 1.70
C ARG A 57 -17.32 1.78 0.99
N GLU A 58 -16.84 0.63 0.76
CA GLU A 58 -17.59 -0.27 0.04
C GLU A 58 -18.68 -0.88 0.78
N LYS A 59 -18.73 -0.79 1.98
CA LYS A 59 -19.72 -1.32 2.69
C LYS A 59 -20.96 -0.79 2.46
N LYS A 60 -21.36 -0.09 2.28
CA LYS A 60 -22.58 0.46 2.09
C LYS A 60 -23.61 -0.31 1.97
#